data_4f65b9503f6792ec8839d573c766ef93
#
_entry.id   4f65b9503f6792ec8839d573c766ef93
#
_cell.length_a   1.000
_cell.length_b   1.000
_cell.length_c   1.000
_cell.angle_alpha   90.00
_cell.angle_beta   90.00
_cell.angle_gamma   90.00
#
_symmetry.space_group_name_H-M   'P 1'
#
loop_
_entity.id
_entity.type
_entity.pdbx_description
1 polymer ?
#
loop_
_entity_poly.entity_id
_entity_poly.type
_entity_poly.pdbx_seq_one_letter_code
_entity_poly.pdbx_strand_id
1 'polypeptide(L)'
;ERQAIERALAGMKGEEPAEAVRSDASAAEQRLVGLIEQTLAYNASDLHLAAYQPPFIRVLGELVRIPEHPVMSAAEVREMALSIISSRQRERFEERHELDTAYAIPGRVRLRVNLFVQRGAVGAAFRVIPYEVVPFERIGIPAVVATFADLPRGLVLVTGPTGSGKSTTLASLVDLVNQRRQAHIITIEDPVEFVHT
;
A
#
# COMPACT_ATOMS: atom_id res chain seq x y z
N GLU A 1 4.44 -14.37 -20.33
CA GLU A 1 4.25 -13.66 -19.05
C GLU A 1 5.60 -13.43 -18.34
N ARG A 2 6.38 -14.49 -18.07
CA ARG A 2 7.69 -14.38 -17.41
C ARG A 2 8.68 -13.44 -18.13
N GLN A 3 8.72 -13.47 -19.47
CA GLN A 3 9.56 -12.54 -20.27
C GLN A 3 9.07 -11.09 -20.22
N ALA A 4 7.77 -10.84 -20.02
CA ALA A 4 7.22 -9.50 -19.86
C ALA A 4 7.64 -8.90 -18.50
N ILE A 5 7.64 -9.71 -17.44
CA ILE A 5 8.11 -9.34 -16.10
C ILE A 5 9.63 -9.07 -16.12
N GLU A 6 10.42 -9.93 -16.75
CA GLU A 6 11.87 -9.73 -16.90
C GLU A 6 12.20 -8.47 -17.71
N ARG A 7 11.42 -8.15 -18.75
CA ARG A 7 11.56 -6.88 -19.50
C ARG A 7 11.15 -5.67 -18.69
N ALA A 8 10.07 -5.77 -17.89
CA ALA A 8 9.67 -4.70 -16.97
C ALA A 8 10.76 -4.43 -15.94
N LEU A 9 11.34 -5.49 -15.35
CA LEU A 9 12.44 -5.40 -14.39
C LEU A 9 13.74 -4.84 -15.01
N ALA A 10 14.04 -5.17 -16.28
CA ALA A 10 15.22 -4.71 -16.98
C ALA A 10 15.12 -3.25 -17.48
N GLY A 11 13.91 -2.77 -17.78
CA GLY A 11 13.67 -1.41 -18.28
C GLY A 11 13.64 -0.31 -17.19
N MET A 12 13.58 -0.69 -15.91
CA MET A 12 13.41 0.22 -14.77
C MET A 12 14.72 0.54 -14.02
N LYS A 13 15.87 0.39 -14.66
CA LYS A 13 17.14 0.87 -14.11
C LYS A 13 17.23 2.38 -14.24
N GLY A 14 17.05 3.09 -13.11
CA GLY A 14 17.64 4.41 -12.94
C GLY A 14 16.71 5.57 -12.66
N GLU A 15 16.03 5.57 -11.52
CA GLU A 15 15.80 6.82 -10.80
C GLU A 15 16.33 6.66 -9.38
N GLU A 16 17.27 7.51 -9.00
CA GLU A 16 17.78 7.56 -7.63
C GLU A 16 16.62 7.90 -6.68
N PRO A 17 16.51 7.22 -5.51
CA PRO A 17 15.47 7.50 -4.53
C PRO A 17 15.64 8.94 -4.01
N ALA A 18 14.60 9.77 -4.17
CA ALA A 18 14.59 11.12 -3.64
C ALA A 18 14.57 11.10 -2.10
N GLU A 19 15.43 11.90 -1.49
CA GLU A 19 15.53 12.14 -0.04
C GLU A 19 14.18 12.60 0.57
N ALA A 20 13.46 11.68 1.20
CA ALA A 20 12.30 12.01 2.04
C ALA A 20 12.17 11.05 3.24
N VAL A 21 13.30 10.64 3.81
CA VAL A 21 13.34 9.93 5.09
C VAL A 21 13.33 10.96 6.22
N ARG A 22 12.54 10.75 7.26
CA ARG A 22 12.61 11.57 8.49
C ARG A 22 14.04 11.59 8.97
N SER A 23 14.57 12.75 9.33
CA SER A 23 15.96 12.94 9.77
C SER A 23 16.34 12.13 11.03
N ASP A 24 15.35 11.55 11.73
CA ASP A 24 15.46 10.74 12.93
C ASP A 24 15.10 9.25 12.73
N ALA A 25 14.88 8.81 11.48
CA ALA A 25 14.57 7.42 11.17
C ALA A 25 15.73 6.47 11.52
N SER A 26 15.41 5.34 12.14
CA SER A 26 16.41 4.31 12.46
C SER A 26 17.02 3.70 11.19
N ALA A 27 18.22 3.13 11.30
CA ALA A 27 18.86 2.43 10.19
C ALA A 27 17.98 1.27 9.64
N ALA A 28 17.17 0.63 10.48
CA ALA A 28 16.25 -0.40 10.09
C ALA A 28 15.06 0.18 9.30
N GLU A 29 14.52 1.32 9.73
CA GLU A 29 13.46 2.03 9.01
C GLU A 29 13.96 2.54 7.66
N GLN A 30 15.16 3.09 7.58
CA GLN A 30 15.76 3.53 6.32
C GLN A 30 15.92 2.39 5.31
N ARG A 31 16.35 1.19 5.78
CA ARG A 31 16.43 0.00 4.92
C ARG A 31 15.05 -0.43 4.42
N LEU A 32 14.04 -0.41 5.28
CA LEU A 32 12.66 -0.72 4.90
C LEU A 32 12.12 0.29 3.87
N VAL A 33 12.36 1.59 4.09
CA VAL A 33 11.97 2.65 3.14
C VAL A 33 12.63 2.40 1.77
N GLY A 34 13.90 2.04 1.72
CA GLY A 34 14.58 1.67 0.47
C GLY A 34 13.92 0.50 -0.27
N LEU A 35 13.43 -0.53 0.46
CA LEU A 35 12.68 -1.63 -0.15
C LEU A 35 11.30 -1.20 -0.65
N ILE A 36 10.63 -0.31 0.08
CA ILE A 36 9.35 0.27 -0.32
C ILE A 36 9.52 1.11 -1.61
N GLU A 37 10.54 1.95 -1.68
CA GLU A 37 10.85 2.75 -2.87
C GLU A 37 11.09 1.86 -4.11
N GLN A 38 11.83 0.78 -3.95
CA GLN A 38 12.02 -0.19 -5.03
C GLN A 38 10.69 -0.86 -5.42
N THR A 39 9.86 -1.20 -4.44
CA THR A 39 8.51 -1.76 -4.68
C THR A 39 7.68 -0.82 -5.56
N LEU A 40 7.72 0.48 -5.27
CA LEU A 40 7.03 1.51 -6.07
C LEU A 40 7.63 1.65 -7.47
N ALA A 41 8.98 1.65 -7.59
CA ALA A 41 9.67 1.72 -8.87
C ALA A 41 9.31 0.56 -9.81
N TYR A 42 9.04 -0.62 -9.27
CA TYR A 42 8.56 -1.77 -10.03
C TYR A 42 7.05 -1.80 -10.27
N ASN A 43 6.31 -0.75 -9.89
CA ASN A 43 4.83 -0.72 -9.91
C ASN A 43 4.22 -1.98 -9.25
N ALA A 44 4.86 -2.45 -8.19
CA ALA A 44 4.41 -3.63 -7.46
C ALA A 44 3.28 -3.28 -6.48
N SER A 45 2.35 -4.21 -6.29
CA SER A 45 1.22 -4.04 -5.38
C SER A 45 1.55 -4.38 -3.93
N ASP A 46 2.52 -5.27 -3.72
CA ASP A 46 2.87 -5.75 -2.38
C ASP A 46 4.39 -5.94 -2.25
N LEU A 47 4.92 -5.71 -1.03
CA LEU A 47 6.25 -6.11 -0.58
C LEU A 47 6.09 -7.17 0.52
N HIS A 48 6.84 -8.24 0.43
CA HIS A 48 6.85 -9.32 1.41
C HIS A 48 8.25 -9.53 1.97
N LEU A 49 8.35 -9.49 3.29
CA LEU A 49 9.58 -9.77 4.03
C LEU A 49 9.37 -11.01 4.88
N ALA A 50 10.26 -11.99 4.71
CA ALA A 50 10.27 -13.22 5.49
C ALA A 50 11.70 -13.58 5.88
N ALA A 51 11.88 -14.13 7.08
CA ALA A 51 13.18 -14.61 7.54
C ALA A 51 13.71 -15.71 6.62
N TYR A 52 15.01 -15.68 6.37
CA TYR A 52 15.75 -16.64 5.54
C TYR A 52 15.32 -16.65 4.07
N GLN A 53 14.71 -15.56 3.62
CA GLN A 53 14.34 -15.32 2.23
C GLN A 53 14.82 -13.94 1.78
N PRO A 54 15.10 -13.73 0.48
CA PRO A 54 15.24 -12.37 -0.05
C PRO A 54 13.88 -11.65 -0.01
N PRO A 55 13.83 -10.31 -0.09
CA PRO A 55 12.58 -9.60 -0.22
C PRO A 55 11.87 -9.95 -1.54
N PHE A 56 10.55 -10.12 -1.47
CA PHE A 56 9.71 -10.38 -2.63
C PHE A 56 8.72 -9.23 -2.83
N ILE A 57 8.43 -8.95 -4.08
CA ILE A 57 7.40 -8.00 -4.49
C ILE A 57 6.37 -8.71 -5.38
N ARG A 58 5.14 -8.18 -5.41
CA ARG A 58 4.10 -8.68 -6.30
C ARG A 58 3.93 -7.75 -7.50
N VAL A 59 4.29 -8.23 -8.68
CA VAL A 59 4.18 -7.50 -9.94
C VAL A 59 3.21 -8.25 -10.84
N LEU A 60 2.13 -7.59 -11.30
CA LEU A 60 1.08 -8.19 -12.16
C LEU A 60 0.51 -9.51 -11.59
N GLY A 61 0.39 -9.60 -10.25
CA GLY A 61 -0.12 -10.78 -9.55
C GLY A 61 0.93 -11.84 -9.19
N GLU A 62 2.10 -11.81 -9.80
CA GLU A 62 3.21 -12.75 -9.61
C GLU A 62 4.17 -12.28 -8.51
N LEU A 63 4.61 -13.22 -7.66
CA LEU A 63 5.65 -12.97 -6.66
C LEU A 63 7.03 -13.12 -7.30
N VAL A 64 7.80 -12.03 -7.30
CA VAL A 64 9.16 -11.99 -7.84
C VAL A 64 10.12 -11.47 -6.77
N ARG A 65 11.37 -11.91 -6.82
CA ARG A 65 12.44 -11.40 -5.93
C ARG A 65 12.81 -9.99 -6.37
N ILE A 66 13.09 -9.12 -5.41
CA ILE A 66 13.80 -7.88 -5.73
C ILE A 66 15.22 -8.26 -6.16
N PRO A 67 15.68 -7.85 -7.38
CA PRO A 67 17.00 -8.20 -7.86
C PRO A 67 18.12 -7.75 -6.91
N GLU A 68 19.19 -8.54 -6.84
CA GLU A 68 20.42 -8.23 -6.11
C GLU A 68 20.28 -8.10 -4.58
N HIS A 69 19.10 -8.36 -4.00
CA HIS A 69 18.96 -8.38 -2.55
C HIS A 69 19.37 -9.74 -1.97
N PRO A 70 20.19 -9.74 -0.89
CA PRO A 70 20.56 -10.96 -0.20
C PRO A 70 19.39 -11.56 0.57
N VAL A 71 19.58 -12.80 1.00
CA VAL A 71 18.70 -13.46 1.97
C VAL A 71 18.79 -12.71 3.30
N MET A 72 17.63 -12.34 3.85
CA MET A 72 17.53 -11.61 5.11
C MET A 72 17.53 -12.57 6.31
N SER A 73 18.23 -12.21 7.36
CA SER A 73 18.14 -12.91 8.66
C SER A 73 16.83 -12.63 9.37
N ALA A 74 16.46 -13.46 10.33
CA ALA A 74 15.28 -13.25 11.20
C ALA A 74 15.39 -11.94 12.00
N ALA A 75 16.61 -11.55 12.41
CA ALA A 75 16.87 -10.31 13.14
C ALA A 75 16.59 -9.08 12.25
N GLU A 76 17.10 -9.05 11.03
CA GLU A 76 16.90 -7.94 10.09
C GLU A 76 15.42 -7.73 9.77
N VAL A 77 14.67 -8.81 9.47
CA VAL A 77 13.23 -8.70 9.20
C VAL A 77 12.49 -8.18 10.43
N ARG A 78 12.82 -8.70 11.64
CA ARG A 78 12.21 -8.24 12.90
C ARG A 78 12.51 -6.76 13.16
N GLU A 79 13.76 -6.32 13.00
CA GLU A 79 14.15 -4.92 13.21
C GLU A 79 13.38 -3.99 12.26
N MET A 80 13.32 -4.30 10.97
CA MET A 80 12.57 -3.50 9.99
C MET A 80 11.07 -3.49 10.29
N ALA A 81 10.47 -4.64 10.60
CA ALA A 81 9.05 -4.73 10.91
C ALA A 81 8.66 -3.94 12.17
N LEU A 82 9.49 -3.98 13.21
CA LEU A 82 9.23 -3.28 14.47
C LEU A 82 9.60 -1.79 14.44
N SER A 83 10.40 -1.33 13.47
CA SER A 83 10.82 0.08 13.38
C SER A 83 9.67 1.03 13.06
N ILE A 84 8.59 0.56 12.48
CA ILE A 84 7.46 1.36 11.99
C ILE A 84 6.23 1.33 12.90
N ILE A 85 6.29 0.63 14.01
CA ILE A 85 5.17 0.50 14.96
C ILE A 85 5.50 1.17 16.31
N SER A 86 4.45 1.67 16.97
CA SER A 86 4.56 2.28 18.30
C SER A 86 4.82 1.21 19.38
N SER A 87 5.29 1.64 20.55
CA SER A 87 5.50 0.75 21.71
C SER A 87 4.23 -0.04 22.09
N ARG A 88 3.07 0.61 22.08
CA ARG A 88 1.77 -0.04 22.34
C ARG A 88 1.40 -1.10 21.29
N GLN A 89 1.68 -0.82 20.01
CA GLN A 89 1.46 -1.78 18.93
C GLN A 89 2.42 -2.96 19.04
N ARG A 90 3.66 -2.70 19.46
CA ARG A 90 4.67 -3.73 19.70
C ARG A 90 4.26 -4.69 20.82
N GLU A 91 3.80 -4.19 21.95
CA GLU A 91 3.26 -5.01 23.05
C GLU A 91 2.13 -5.91 22.54
N ARG A 92 1.17 -5.32 21.80
CA ARG A 92 0.06 -6.08 21.22
C ARG A 92 0.52 -7.14 20.22
N PHE A 93 1.54 -6.86 19.42
CA PHE A 93 2.11 -7.81 18.48
C PHE A 93 2.84 -8.96 19.19
N GLU A 94 3.57 -8.66 20.27
CA GLU A 94 4.27 -9.67 21.08
C GLU A 94 3.29 -10.61 21.80
N GLU A 95 2.10 -10.13 22.17
CA GLU A 95 1.04 -10.97 22.77
C GLU A 95 0.30 -11.82 21.73
N ARG A 96 -0.03 -11.24 20.56
CA ARG A 96 -0.95 -11.86 19.58
C ARG A 96 -0.25 -12.55 18.43
N HIS A 97 1.02 -12.24 18.21
CA HIS A 97 1.82 -12.69 17.06
C HIS A 97 1.28 -12.27 15.70
N GLU A 98 0.36 -11.32 15.70
CA GLU A 98 -0.24 -10.72 14.52
C GLU A 98 -0.62 -9.26 14.79
N LEU A 99 -0.39 -8.38 13.80
CA LEU A 99 -0.76 -6.98 13.86
C LEU A 99 -1.07 -6.45 12.46
N ASP A 100 -2.30 -6.00 12.25
CA ASP A 100 -2.65 -5.14 11.12
C ASP A 100 -2.47 -3.68 11.52
N THR A 101 -1.79 -2.91 10.69
CA THR A 101 -1.55 -1.48 10.90
C THR A 101 -1.38 -0.77 9.56
N ALA A 102 -1.16 0.55 9.60
CA ALA A 102 -0.82 1.34 8.43
C ALA A 102 0.54 2.04 8.65
N TYR A 103 1.30 2.18 7.59
CA TYR A 103 2.52 2.98 7.53
C TYR A 103 2.43 3.94 6.36
N ALA A 104 2.90 5.16 6.53
CA ALA A 104 2.89 6.16 5.48
C ALA A 104 4.23 6.87 5.38
N ILE A 105 4.71 7.02 4.15
CA ILE A 105 5.80 7.92 3.80
C ILE A 105 5.13 9.19 3.26
N PRO A 106 5.18 10.33 3.99
CA PRO A 106 4.47 11.55 3.62
C PRO A 106 4.79 12.00 2.19
N GLY A 107 3.74 12.30 1.41
CA GLY A 107 3.87 12.72 0.01
C GLY A 107 4.27 11.63 -0.99
N ARG A 108 4.44 10.37 -0.56
CA ARG A 108 4.93 9.27 -1.39
C ARG A 108 3.98 8.09 -1.47
N VAL A 109 3.70 7.45 -0.35
CA VAL A 109 2.93 6.22 -0.32
C VAL A 109 2.28 5.99 1.04
N ARG A 110 1.12 5.36 1.03
CA ARG A 110 0.50 4.73 2.19
C ARG A 110 0.49 3.23 2.00
N LEU A 111 0.72 2.50 3.08
CA LEU A 111 0.81 1.04 3.06
C LEU A 111 -0.11 0.47 4.14
N ARG A 112 -0.87 -0.54 3.79
CA ARG A 112 -1.42 -1.48 4.77
C ARG A 112 -0.35 -2.48 5.12
N VAL A 113 -0.12 -2.69 6.40
CA VAL A 113 0.94 -3.55 6.92
C VAL A 113 0.33 -4.64 7.77
N ASN A 114 0.62 -5.88 7.45
CA ASN A 114 0.36 -7.03 8.30
C ASN A 114 1.69 -7.60 8.79
N LEU A 115 1.90 -7.56 10.10
CA LEU A 115 3.02 -8.22 10.78
C LEU A 115 2.51 -9.54 11.36
N PHE A 116 3.29 -10.60 11.21
CA PHE A 116 2.93 -11.94 11.69
C PHE A 116 4.15 -12.72 12.16
N VAL A 117 3.91 -13.77 12.92
CA VAL A 117 4.95 -14.73 13.30
C VAL A 117 4.70 -16.05 12.58
N GLN A 118 5.69 -16.51 11.82
CA GLN A 118 5.66 -17.78 11.11
C GLN A 118 6.91 -18.59 11.44
N ARG A 119 6.76 -19.82 11.89
CA ARG A 119 7.87 -20.71 12.27
C ARG A 119 8.84 -20.08 13.29
N GLY A 120 8.31 -19.29 14.21
CA GLY A 120 9.10 -18.62 15.25
C GLY A 120 9.85 -17.37 14.79
N ALA A 121 9.68 -16.93 13.56
CA ALA A 121 10.29 -15.72 13.04
C ALA A 121 9.23 -14.70 12.61
N VAL A 122 9.56 -13.40 12.70
CA VAL A 122 8.70 -12.31 12.24
C VAL A 122 8.72 -12.25 10.72
N GLY A 123 7.54 -12.09 10.12
CA GLY A 123 7.34 -11.74 8.73
C GLY A 123 6.48 -10.48 8.61
N ALA A 124 6.53 -9.84 7.46
CA ALA A 124 5.75 -8.64 7.18
C ALA A 124 5.26 -8.63 5.73
N ALA A 125 4.02 -8.23 5.54
CA ALA A 125 3.43 -7.96 4.23
C ALA A 125 2.98 -6.49 4.17
N PHE A 126 3.43 -5.79 3.16
CA PHE A 126 3.12 -4.39 2.91
C PHE A 126 2.34 -4.29 1.61
N ARG A 127 1.11 -3.82 1.66
CA ARG A 127 0.30 -3.54 0.47
C ARG A 127 0.31 -2.06 0.17
N VAL A 128 0.69 -1.72 -1.04
CA VAL A 128 0.67 -0.35 -1.55
C VAL A 128 -0.78 0.11 -1.68
N ILE A 129 -1.09 1.24 -1.05
CA ILE A 129 -2.37 1.94 -1.18
C ILE A 129 -2.10 3.14 -2.10
N PRO A 130 -2.76 3.21 -3.28
CA PRO A 130 -2.61 4.36 -4.16
C PRO A 130 -2.92 5.66 -3.43
N TYR A 131 -2.05 6.66 -3.57
CA TYR A 131 -2.22 7.96 -2.92
C TYR A 131 -3.24 8.83 -3.65
N GLU A 132 -3.38 8.60 -4.95
CA GLU A 132 -4.29 9.36 -5.79
C GLU A 132 -5.59 8.60 -6.04
N VAL A 133 -6.69 9.30 -5.87
CA VAL A 133 -8.00 8.83 -6.31
C VAL A 133 -7.99 8.83 -7.84
N VAL A 134 -8.33 7.70 -8.45
CA VAL A 134 -8.48 7.64 -9.91
C VAL A 134 -9.61 8.58 -10.33
N PRO A 135 -9.39 9.55 -11.20
CA PRO A 135 -10.43 10.45 -11.69
C PRO A 135 -11.61 9.66 -12.27
N PHE A 136 -12.83 10.15 -12.04
CA PHE A 136 -14.06 9.47 -12.44
C PHE A 136 -14.08 9.10 -13.93
N GLU A 137 -13.54 9.96 -14.79
CA GLU A 137 -13.48 9.78 -16.23
C GLU A 137 -12.54 8.63 -16.66
N ARG A 138 -11.62 8.24 -15.79
CA ARG A 138 -10.62 7.20 -16.07
C ARG A 138 -11.02 5.80 -15.62
N ILE A 139 -12.03 5.68 -14.73
CA ILE A 139 -12.43 4.37 -14.20
C ILE A 139 -13.34 3.57 -15.16
N GLY A 140 -13.75 4.16 -16.29
CA GLY A 140 -14.47 3.46 -17.36
C GLY A 140 -15.93 3.10 -17.05
N ILE A 141 -16.54 3.72 -16.03
CA ILE A 141 -17.97 3.56 -15.72
C ILE A 141 -18.83 4.55 -16.51
N PRO A 142 -20.12 4.24 -16.76
CA PRO A 142 -21.00 5.11 -17.52
C PRO A 142 -21.11 6.52 -16.89
N ALA A 143 -21.05 7.56 -17.74
CA ALA A 143 -21.07 8.96 -17.28
C ALA A 143 -22.31 9.32 -16.44
N VAL A 144 -23.43 8.62 -16.63
CA VAL A 144 -24.66 8.81 -15.84
C VAL A 144 -24.42 8.59 -14.33
N VAL A 145 -23.45 7.73 -13.95
CA VAL A 145 -23.13 7.49 -12.54
C VAL A 145 -22.57 8.73 -11.86
N ALA A 146 -21.92 9.65 -12.60
CA ALA A 146 -21.47 10.92 -12.06
C ALA A 146 -22.60 11.81 -11.52
N THR A 147 -23.84 11.63 -12.03
CA THR A 147 -25.00 12.38 -11.53
C THR A 147 -25.37 12.03 -10.08
N PHE A 148 -24.90 10.88 -9.58
CA PHE A 148 -25.13 10.50 -8.18
C PHE A 148 -24.42 11.44 -7.19
N ALA A 149 -23.31 12.07 -7.63
CA ALA A 149 -22.63 13.09 -6.83
C ALA A 149 -23.46 14.35 -6.61
N ASP A 150 -24.44 14.60 -7.45
CA ASP A 150 -25.28 15.80 -7.40
C ASP A 150 -26.62 15.57 -6.63
N LEU A 151 -26.90 14.33 -6.23
CA LEU A 151 -28.13 14.01 -5.51
C LEU A 151 -28.15 14.65 -4.11
N PRO A 152 -29.24 15.33 -3.73
CA PRO A 152 -29.33 16.00 -2.42
C PRO A 152 -29.55 15.02 -1.26
N ARG A 153 -30.04 13.82 -1.53
CA ARG A 153 -30.34 12.76 -0.56
C ARG A 153 -30.59 11.43 -1.25
N GLY A 154 -30.48 10.36 -0.51
CA GLY A 154 -30.73 9.00 -0.98
C GLY A 154 -29.68 8.03 -0.48
N LEU A 155 -29.80 6.78 -0.92
CA LEU A 155 -28.84 5.71 -0.67
C LEU A 155 -28.35 5.21 -2.03
N VAL A 156 -27.03 5.15 -2.20
CA VAL A 156 -26.37 4.52 -3.36
C VAL A 156 -25.62 3.30 -2.87
N LEU A 157 -25.86 2.15 -3.46
CA LEU A 157 -25.17 0.90 -3.16
C LEU A 157 -24.24 0.52 -4.32
N VAL A 158 -22.98 0.29 -4.01
CA VAL A 158 -21.98 -0.22 -4.96
C VAL A 158 -21.63 -1.65 -4.55
N THR A 159 -22.02 -2.63 -5.36
CA THR A 159 -21.90 -4.06 -5.03
C THR A 159 -21.09 -4.79 -6.10
N GLY A 160 -20.53 -5.94 -5.72
CA GLY A 160 -19.74 -6.80 -6.61
C GLY A 160 -18.69 -7.62 -5.86
N PRO A 161 -18.02 -8.56 -6.53
CA PRO A 161 -16.97 -9.38 -5.92
C PRO A 161 -15.74 -8.54 -5.54
N THR A 162 -14.84 -9.13 -4.75
CA THR A 162 -13.55 -8.50 -4.43
C THR A 162 -12.76 -8.25 -5.72
N GLY A 163 -12.10 -7.08 -5.81
CA GLY A 163 -11.33 -6.67 -6.99
C GLY A 163 -12.16 -6.11 -8.16
N SER A 164 -13.49 -5.98 -8.03
CA SER A 164 -14.35 -5.43 -9.10
C SER A 164 -14.33 -3.89 -9.20
N GLY A 165 -13.51 -3.20 -8.42
CA GLY A 165 -13.40 -1.73 -8.46
C GLY A 165 -14.41 -0.97 -7.59
N LYS A 166 -15.09 -1.62 -6.62
CA LYS A 166 -16.09 -0.96 -5.75
C LYS A 166 -15.51 0.24 -4.99
N SER A 167 -14.42 0.02 -4.25
CA SER A 167 -13.75 1.07 -3.46
C SER A 167 -13.24 2.19 -4.37
N THR A 168 -12.66 1.84 -5.52
CA THR A 168 -12.21 2.82 -6.52
C THR A 168 -13.36 3.68 -7.05
N THR A 169 -14.51 3.05 -7.35
CA THR A 169 -15.72 3.75 -7.82
C THR A 169 -16.26 4.68 -6.75
N LEU A 170 -16.37 4.21 -5.48
CA LEU A 170 -16.81 5.03 -4.37
C LEU A 170 -15.87 6.20 -4.12
N ALA A 171 -14.56 5.96 -4.10
CA ALA A 171 -13.56 7.02 -3.92
C ALA A 171 -13.66 8.08 -5.02
N SER A 172 -13.80 7.67 -6.29
CA SER A 172 -13.97 8.61 -7.40
C SER A 172 -15.27 9.41 -7.33
N LEU A 173 -16.37 8.82 -6.84
CA LEU A 173 -17.63 9.54 -6.61
C LEU A 173 -17.52 10.52 -5.45
N VAL A 174 -16.90 10.12 -4.33
CA VAL A 174 -16.63 10.99 -3.19
C VAL A 174 -15.76 12.16 -3.60
N ASP A 175 -14.72 11.92 -4.41
CA ASP A 175 -13.87 12.95 -4.95
C ASP A 175 -14.63 13.94 -5.85
N LEU A 176 -15.55 13.46 -6.70
CA LEU A 176 -16.46 14.33 -7.46
C LEU A 176 -17.34 15.21 -6.56
N VAL A 177 -17.88 14.65 -5.46
CA VAL A 177 -18.63 15.44 -4.49
C VAL A 177 -17.75 16.51 -3.87
N ASN A 178 -16.54 16.14 -3.47
CA ASN A 178 -15.56 17.04 -2.84
C ASN A 178 -15.16 18.21 -3.78
N GLN A 179 -14.99 17.92 -5.07
CA GLN A 179 -14.69 18.94 -6.07
C GLN A 179 -15.87 19.86 -6.43
N ARG A 180 -17.10 19.35 -6.41
CA ARG A 180 -18.28 20.06 -6.88
C ARG A 180 -19.07 20.78 -5.78
N ARG A 181 -18.92 20.36 -4.53
CA ARG A 181 -19.76 20.81 -3.42
C ARG A 181 -18.93 21.24 -2.22
N GLN A 182 -19.29 22.38 -1.65
CA GLN A 182 -18.81 22.79 -0.33
C GLN A 182 -19.63 22.05 0.74
N ALA A 183 -19.22 20.83 1.07
CA ALA A 183 -19.92 19.96 2.00
C ALA A 183 -18.96 19.30 2.98
N HIS A 184 -19.44 18.98 4.17
CA HIS A 184 -18.71 18.13 5.11
C HIS A 184 -18.98 16.68 4.74
N ILE A 185 -17.95 15.98 4.26
CA ILE A 185 -18.02 14.58 3.83
C ILE A 185 -17.42 13.72 4.93
N ILE A 186 -18.13 12.69 5.37
CA ILE A 186 -17.66 11.72 6.36
C ILE A 186 -17.63 10.35 5.70
N THR A 187 -16.46 9.69 5.73
CA THR A 187 -16.31 8.29 5.32
C THR A 187 -16.04 7.40 6.53
N ILE A 188 -16.51 6.16 6.48
CA ILE A 188 -16.22 5.11 7.47
C ILE A 188 -15.66 3.94 6.69
N GLU A 189 -14.37 3.67 6.89
CA GLU A 189 -13.61 2.71 6.09
C GLU A 189 -12.77 1.80 7.00
N ASP A 190 -12.63 0.53 6.62
CA ASP A 190 -11.81 -0.44 7.34
C ASP A 190 -11.03 -1.34 6.35
N PRO A 191 -9.77 -1.00 6.06
CA PRO A 191 -9.06 0.25 6.36
C PRO A 191 -9.37 1.38 5.37
N VAL A 192 -8.90 2.60 5.67
CA VAL A 192 -8.94 3.72 4.69
C VAL A 192 -8.04 3.37 3.50
N GLU A 193 -8.63 3.26 2.30
CA GLU A 193 -7.90 2.94 1.06
C GLU A 193 -7.48 4.20 0.28
N PHE A 194 -8.25 5.28 0.35
CA PHE A 194 -7.97 6.51 -0.38
C PHE A 194 -8.00 7.72 0.56
N VAL A 195 -7.17 8.72 0.26
CA VAL A 195 -7.15 9.99 1.00
C VAL A 195 -7.61 11.10 0.06
N HIS A 196 -8.71 11.75 0.41
CA HIS A 196 -9.22 12.91 -0.33
C HIS A 196 -8.54 14.20 0.17
N THR A 197 -8.20 15.12 -0.71
CA THR A 197 -7.57 16.41 -0.42
C THR A 197 -8.56 17.55 -0.52
#